data_c07dbfb68f94f17aa26f798b72bdafed
#
_entry.id   c07dbfb68f94f17aa26f798b72bdafed
#
_cell.length_a   1.000
_cell.length_b   1.000
_cell.length_c   1.000
_cell.angle_alpha   90.00
_cell.angle_beta   90.00
_cell.angle_gamma   90.00
#
_symmetry.space_group_name_H-M   'P 1'
#
loop_
_entity.id
_entity.type
_entity.pdbx_description
1 polymer ?
#
loop_
_entity_poly.entity_id
_entity_poly.type
_entity_poly.pdbx_seq_one_letter_code
_entity_poly.pdbx_strand_id
1 'polypeptide(L)'
;HDQTLAHIIGYVGDISLVDIQNDNSLSKIKNSQIGKTGIEKEFDFILRGKPGYQTQERDVKGKLVRVLDTEGAKDGENIYLSIDKSLQTHLFKLFKGRKGALVALEPKTGLVRALISSPSYDPNILNSIVDSTLVEKLFDNQNSPIFNRAISGQYPPASTLKPFVGLAAIENRVISWEKKIRDNGKYFVEGDPRPYRGWKENGHGNVDLRKAIIESSDVYFYNIAYDLTLSGIKPMLESFGFGKKTGLTPFESSGLLPDKKWKLGYKGDFWFKGDTINLGIGQGYILSTPLQLAVAYSGLANKGIIYKPLFIQPSDEKAYKPEKIAQINLSDEDGWEKMEKALIDVIAARNGTAHKVFDKNSKVIAGKTGTAQIKSILPGKEYDAIRENPLLRDHALFVGYGPVNDPKLVVAVIIENGESGSEVAAPIVQSAINFYTK
;
A
#
# COMPACT_ATOMS: atom_id res chain seq x y z
N HIS A 1 -3.21 23.86 5.10
CA HIS A 1 -3.27 22.73 4.16
C HIS A 1 -4.70 22.22 4.11
N ASP A 2 -5.10 21.66 2.99
CA ASP A 2 -6.45 21.10 2.82
C ASP A 2 -6.48 19.59 3.13
N GLN A 3 -7.68 19.01 3.19
CA GLN A 3 -7.90 17.60 3.46
C GLN A 3 -7.17 16.64 2.50
N THR A 4 -6.74 17.09 1.32
CA THR A 4 -6.07 16.22 0.34
C THR A 4 -4.68 15.81 0.78
N LEU A 5 -4.04 16.59 1.65
CA LEU A 5 -2.69 16.38 2.15
C LEU A 5 -2.63 15.99 3.63
N ALA A 6 -3.77 15.93 4.33
CA ALA A 6 -3.84 15.74 5.77
C ALA A 6 -3.04 14.52 6.27
N HIS A 7 -3.17 13.37 5.59
CA HIS A 7 -2.48 12.15 5.99
C HIS A 7 -0.97 12.14 5.68
N ILE A 8 -0.51 13.04 4.81
CA ILE A 8 0.91 13.19 4.48
C ILE A 8 1.54 14.17 5.46
N ILE A 9 0.98 15.38 5.53
CA ILE A 9 1.52 16.46 6.37
C ILE A 9 1.29 16.15 7.85
N GLY A 10 0.11 15.64 8.20
CA GLY A 10 -0.30 15.46 9.58
C GLY A 10 -0.81 16.76 10.19
N TYR A 11 -0.67 16.88 11.50
CA TYR A 11 -1.07 18.06 12.27
C TYR A 11 -0.11 18.30 13.43
N VAL A 12 -0.08 19.55 13.90
CA VAL A 12 0.60 19.96 15.13
C VAL A 12 -0.39 20.01 16.29
N GLY A 13 0.09 19.93 17.50
CA GLY A 13 -0.75 20.03 18.70
C GLY A 13 0.10 20.30 19.94
N ASP A 14 -0.56 20.62 21.04
CA ASP A 14 0.12 20.97 22.28
C ASP A 14 0.98 19.83 22.81
N ILE A 15 2.09 20.20 23.47
CA ILE A 15 3.02 19.26 24.08
C ILE A 15 2.32 18.53 25.24
N SER A 16 2.21 17.22 25.15
CA SER A 16 1.66 16.36 26.20
C SER A 16 2.75 15.86 27.15
N LEU A 17 2.34 15.32 28.31
CA LEU A 17 3.26 14.66 29.23
C LEU A 17 3.99 13.47 28.59
N VAL A 18 3.32 12.75 27.72
CA VAL A 18 3.93 11.62 26.98
C VAL A 18 5.02 12.11 26.02
N ASP A 19 4.81 13.25 25.36
CA ASP A 19 5.83 13.84 24.48
C ASP A 19 7.07 14.22 25.29
N ILE A 20 6.89 14.82 26.48
CA ILE A 20 8.00 15.19 27.38
C ILE A 20 8.74 13.96 27.90
N GLN A 21 8.02 12.85 28.19
CA GLN A 21 8.65 11.60 28.60
C GLN A 21 9.55 11.01 27.50
N ASN A 22 9.13 11.16 26.23
CA ASN A 22 9.89 10.68 25.07
C ASN A 22 11.05 11.63 24.70
N ASP A 23 10.88 12.93 24.89
CA ASP A 23 11.89 13.96 24.64
C ASP A 23 11.86 15.02 25.76
N ASN A 24 12.75 14.88 26.74
CA ASN A 24 12.83 15.78 27.89
C ASN A 24 13.18 17.23 27.50
N SER A 25 13.73 17.48 26.32
CA SER A 25 14.01 18.83 25.83
C SER A 25 12.74 19.65 25.66
N LEU A 26 11.60 19.00 25.41
CA LEU A 26 10.28 19.61 25.25
C LEU A 26 9.76 20.26 26.54
N SER A 27 10.24 19.84 27.72
CA SER A 27 9.88 20.44 29.01
C SER A 27 10.28 21.94 29.12
N LYS A 28 11.25 22.34 28.31
CA LYS A 28 11.77 23.73 28.28
C LYS A 28 10.95 24.64 27.36
N ILE A 29 10.07 24.09 26.54
CA ILE A 29 9.29 24.80 25.51
C ILE A 29 7.83 24.83 25.93
N LYS A 30 7.51 25.64 26.95
CA LYS A 30 6.13 25.78 27.43
C LYS A 30 5.26 26.50 26.39
N ASN A 31 4.03 26.08 26.24
CA ASN A 31 3.01 26.64 25.34
C ASN A 31 3.39 26.63 23.85
N SER A 32 4.19 25.62 23.44
CA SER A 32 4.54 25.41 22.04
C SER A 32 3.78 24.19 21.50
N GLN A 33 3.61 24.18 20.20
CA GLN A 33 3.03 23.04 19.47
C GLN A 33 4.16 22.21 18.85
N ILE A 34 3.90 20.91 18.74
CA ILE A 34 4.80 19.97 18.07
C ILE A 34 4.01 19.11 17.06
N GLY A 35 4.70 18.54 16.10
CA GLY A 35 4.13 17.60 15.16
C GLY A 35 3.61 16.33 15.85
N LYS A 36 2.35 15.98 15.60
CA LYS A 36 1.70 14.81 16.21
C LYS A 36 1.63 13.60 15.25
N THR A 37 1.51 13.85 13.97
CA THR A 37 1.45 12.81 12.93
C THR A 37 2.12 13.30 11.64
N GLY A 38 2.34 12.37 10.69
CA GLY A 38 2.82 12.70 9.34
C GLY A 38 4.20 13.35 9.32
N ILE A 39 4.43 14.17 8.31
CA ILE A 39 5.67 14.94 8.10
C ILE A 39 5.93 15.90 9.26
N GLU A 40 4.89 16.54 9.80
CA GLU A 40 5.01 17.41 10.98
C GLU A 40 5.66 16.68 12.16
N LYS A 41 5.30 15.41 12.40
CA LYS A 41 5.90 14.61 13.47
C LYS A 41 7.30 14.11 13.12
N GLU A 42 7.45 13.56 11.92
CA GLU A 42 8.71 12.91 11.51
C GLU A 42 9.86 13.92 11.41
N PHE A 43 9.55 15.15 11.00
CA PHE A 43 10.51 16.23 10.81
C PHE A 43 10.33 17.39 11.78
N ASP A 44 9.63 17.19 12.90
CA ASP A 44 9.36 18.22 13.90
C ASP A 44 10.64 18.94 14.35
N PHE A 45 11.73 18.21 14.55
CA PHE A 45 13.01 18.76 14.95
C PHE A 45 13.57 19.81 13.96
N ILE A 46 13.31 19.62 12.65
CA ILE A 46 13.74 20.55 11.60
C ILE A 46 12.75 21.70 11.47
N LEU A 47 11.45 21.37 11.45
CA LEU A 47 10.35 22.31 11.18
C LEU A 47 10.13 23.30 12.34
N ARG A 48 10.29 22.85 13.59
CA ARG A 48 9.98 23.63 14.80
C ARG A 48 10.95 24.78 15.04
N GLY A 49 12.19 24.70 14.55
CA GLY A 49 13.24 25.69 14.86
C GLY A 49 13.75 25.61 16.30
N LYS A 50 14.35 26.66 16.75
CA LYS A 50 14.90 26.76 18.13
C LYS A 50 14.32 27.99 18.84
N PRO A 51 13.76 27.82 20.05
CA PRO A 51 13.26 28.95 20.82
C PRO A 51 14.41 29.87 21.26
N GLY A 52 14.13 31.16 21.30
CA GLY A 52 15.02 32.12 21.94
C GLY A 52 14.78 32.17 23.45
N TYR A 53 15.78 32.60 24.17
CA TYR A 53 15.71 32.72 25.62
C TYR A 53 16.19 34.12 26.05
N GLN A 54 15.57 34.61 27.13
CA GLN A 54 15.99 35.85 27.75
C GLN A 54 16.14 35.62 29.26
N THR A 55 17.35 35.81 29.75
CA THR A 55 17.64 35.77 31.18
C THR A 55 17.43 37.18 31.78
N GLN A 56 16.50 37.29 32.73
CA GLN A 56 16.09 38.52 33.32
C GLN A 56 16.36 38.52 34.83
N GLU A 57 16.89 39.61 35.34
CA GLU A 57 16.91 39.90 36.77
C GLU A 57 15.64 40.64 37.15
N ARG A 58 14.95 40.16 38.18
CA ARG A 58 13.69 40.72 38.66
C ARG A 58 13.81 41.00 40.16
N ASP A 59 13.18 42.08 40.63
CA ASP A 59 13.10 42.39 42.06
C ASP A 59 12.12 41.44 42.79
N VAL A 60 12.05 41.60 44.11
CA VAL A 60 11.18 40.76 44.98
C VAL A 60 9.67 40.93 44.66
N LYS A 61 9.29 41.98 43.93
CA LYS A 61 7.92 42.25 43.47
C LYS A 61 7.69 41.74 42.04
N GLY A 62 8.69 41.08 41.43
CA GLY A 62 8.61 40.57 40.07
C GLY A 62 8.87 41.62 38.97
N LYS A 63 9.21 42.86 39.31
CA LYS A 63 9.52 43.91 38.34
C LYS A 63 10.88 43.67 37.70
N LEU A 64 10.96 43.80 36.36
CA LEU A 64 12.20 43.68 35.63
C LEU A 64 13.21 44.73 36.07
N VAL A 65 14.40 44.32 36.54
CA VAL A 65 15.50 45.16 36.87
C VAL A 65 16.40 45.36 35.65
N ARG A 66 16.84 44.29 35.06
CA ARG A 66 17.64 44.28 33.81
C ARG A 66 17.57 42.94 33.08
N VAL A 67 17.88 42.99 31.81
CA VAL A 67 18.12 41.79 30.98
C VAL A 67 19.61 41.46 31.11
N LEU A 68 19.90 40.24 31.50
CA LEU A 68 21.27 39.74 31.68
C LEU A 68 21.83 39.16 30.39
N ASP A 69 20.98 38.40 29.64
CA ASP A 69 21.36 37.77 28.41
C ASP A 69 20.14 37.56 27.51
N THR A 70 20.37 37.52 26.19
CA THR A 70 19.31 37.24 25.19
C THR A 70 19.88 36.37 24.07
N GLU A 71 19.34 35.21 23.91
CA GLU A 71 19.57 34.36 22.76
C GLU A 71 18.36 34.47 21.82
N GLY A 72 18.58 34.87 20.56
CA GLY A 72 17.50 35.00 19.56
C GLY A 72 16.92 33.65 19.13
N ALA A 73 15.62 33.64 18.88
CA ALA A 73 14.98 32.50 18.27
C ALA A 73 15.53 32.25 16.85
N LYS A 74 15.54 30.96 16.42
CA LYS A 74 15.89 30.58 15.06
C LYS A 74 14.71 29.87 14.44
N ASP A 75 14.31 30.32 13.25
CA ASP A 75 13.23 29.69 12.48
C ASP A 75 13.61 28.28 12.09
N GLY A 76 12.59 27.44 11.89
CA GLY A 76 12.76 26.11 11.32
C GLY A 76 13.11 26.17 9.84
N GLU A 77 13.53 25.03 9.32
CA GLU A 77 13.90 24.90 7.92
C GLU A 77 12.71 24.44 7.07
N ASN A 78 12.71 24.83 5.81
CA ASN A 78 11.70 24.37 4.85
C ASN A 78 12.00 22.94 4.39
N ILE A 79 10.94 22.13 4.27
CA ILE A 79 11.00 20.79 3.69
C ILE A 79 10.22 20.80 2.39
N TYR A 80 10.84 20.30 1.34
CA TYR A 80 10.21 20.12 0.02
C TYR A 80 9.80 18.68 -0.15
N LEU A 81 8.50 18.45 -0.41
CA LEU A 81 7.96 17.10 -0.59
C LEU A 81 8.02 16.68 -2.05
N SER A 82 8.21 15.39 -2.29
CA SER A 82 8.14 14.77 -3.62
C SER A 82 6.71 14.68 -4.17
N ILE A 83 5.72 15.02 -3.37
CA ILE A 83 4.30 14.96 -3.74
C ILE A 83 3.98 15.96 -4.86
N ASP A 84 3.41 15.46 -5.95
CA ASP A 84 2.80 16.30 -6.97
C ASP A 84 1.40 16.71 -6.51
N LYS A 85 1.25 17.97 -6.10
CA LYS A 85 -0.02 18.51 -5.58
C LYS A 85 -1.15 18.40 -6.60
N SER A 86 -0.86 18.57 -7.89
CA SER A 86 -1.86 18.51 -8.95
C SER A 86 -2.38 17.07 -9.13
N LEU A 87 -1.46 16.11 -9.18
CA LEU A 87 -1.78 14.68 -9.21
C LEU A 87 -2.56 14.26 -7.95
N GLN A 88 -2.06 14.63 -6.77
CA GLN A 88 -2.70 14.34 -5.47
C GLN A 88 -4.16 14.82 -5.45
N THR A 89 -4.40 16.08 -5.82
CA THR A 89 -5.72 16.69 -5.85
C THR A 89 -6.63 16.02 -6.89
N HIS A 90 -6.10 15.74 -8.08
CA HIS A 90 -6.84 15.04 -9.13
C HIS A 90 -7.31 13.67 -8.65
N LEU A 91 -6.40 12.87 -8.10
CA LEU A 91 -6.67 11.51 -7.67
C LEU A 91 -7.59 11.46 -6.45
N PHE A 92 -7.43 12.37 -5.50
CA PHE A 92 -8.31 12.44 -4.34
C PHE A 92 -9.79 12.61 -4.74
N LYS A 93 -10.07 13.45 -5.73
CA LYS A 93 -11.43 13.66 -6.25
C LYS A 93 -12.05 12.38 -6.84
N LEU A 94 -11.22 11.46 -7.38
CA LEU A 94 -11.71 10.21 -7.96
C LEU A 94 -12.25 9.23 -6.91
N PHE A 95 -11.86 9.38 -5.65
CA PHE A 95 -12.42 8.55 -4.58
C PHE A 95 -13.90 8.86 -4.30
N LYS A 96 -14.37 10.08 -4.56
CA LYS A 96 -15.79 10.48 -4.37
C LYS A 96 -16.32 10.09 -2.98
N GLY A 97 -15.51 10.25 -1.93
CA GLY A 97 -15.86 9.88 -0.56
C GLY A 97 -15.83 8.38 -0.23
N ARG A 98 -15.51 7.50 -1.20
CA ARG A 98 -15.36 6.05 -0.92
C ARG A 98 -14.18 5.82 0.01
N LYS A 99 -14.31 4.81 0.89
CA LYS A 99 -13.21 4.37 1.76
C LYS A 99 -12.14 3.66 0.92
N GLY A 100 -10.89 3.95 1.22
CA GLY A 100 -9.79 3.29 0.52
C GLY A 100 -8.50 4.08 0.56
N ALA A 101 -7.53 3.65 -0.24
CA ALA A 101 -6.23 4.27 -0.32
C ALA A 101 -5.62 4.15 -1.72
N LEU A 102 -4.72 5.08 -2.00
CA LEU A 102 -3.88 5.07 -3.20
C LEU A 102 -2.46 5.47 -2.84
N VAL A 103 -1.50 4.75 -3.41
CA VAL A 103 -0.09 5.15 -3.43
C VAL A 103 0.40 5.17 -4.86
N ALA A 104 0.98 6.29 -5.27
CA ALA A 104 1.62 6.46 -6.57
C ALA A 104 3.08 6.86 -6.36
N LEU A 105 4.02 6.09 -6.91
CA LEU A 105 5.45 6.35 -6.80
C LEU A 105 6.17 6.16 -8.13
N GLU A 106 7.27 6.85 -8.28
CA GLU A 106 8.18 6.65 -9.41
C GLU A 106 9.05 5.40 -9.16
N PRO A 107 8.98 4.39 -10.04
CA PRO A 107 9.71 3.15 -9.79
C PRO A 107 11.23 3.32 -9.81
N LYS A 108 11.76 4.24 -10.62
CA LYS A 108 13.21 4.45 -10.81
C LYS A 108 13.87 5.30 -9.73
N THR A 109 13.10 6.05 -8.98
CA THR A 109 13.62 6.99 -7.96
C THR A 109 13.14 6.69 -6.55
N GLY A 110 12.02 5.98 -6.41
CA GLY A 110 11.33 5.79 -5.14
C GLY A 110 10.50 6.99 -4.68
N LEU A 111 10.50 8.12 -5.43
CA LEU A 111 9.77 9.32 -5.03
C LEU A 111 8.26 9.09 -5.02
N VAL A 112 7.61 9.31 -3.89
CA VAL A 112 6.16 9.20 -3.75
C VAL A 112 5.51 10.45 -4.32
N ARG A 113 4.76 10.32 -5.39
CA ARG A 113 4.10 11.43 -6.12
C ARG A 113 2.68 11.70 -5.65
N ALA A 114 1.99 10.68 -5.16
CA ALA A 114 0.71 10.84 -4.49
C ALA A 114 0.49 9.75 -3.44
N LEU A 115 -0.16 10.13 -2.33
CA LEU A 115 -0.56 9.23 -1.26
C LEU A 115 -1.90 9.68 -0.71
N ILE A 116 -2.92 8.85 -0.89
CA ILE A 116 -4.30 9.15 -0.52
C ILE A 116 -4.80 8.14 0.48
N SER A 117 -5.41 8.64 1.54
CA SER A 117 -6.27 7.88 2.45
C SER A 117 -7.64 8.55 2.49
N SER A 118 -8.69 7.78 2.24
CA SER A 118 -10.07 8.27 2.18
C SER A 118 -10.96 7.40 3.08
N PRO A 119 -11.90 8.00 3.83
CA PRO A 119 -12.12 9.44 3.95
C PRO A 119 -10.93 10.16 4.60
N SER A 120 -10.85 11.47 4.37
CA SER A 120 -9.84 12.34 4.96
C SER A 120 -10.48 13.37 5.88
N TYR A 121 -9.65 14.21 6.49
CA TYR A 121 -10.07 15.23 7.45
C TYR A 121 -9.38 16.56 7.17
N ASP A 122 -9.90 17.63 7.75
CA ASP A 122 -9.22 18.92 7.77
C ASP A 122 -8.20 18.94 8.93
N PRO A 123 -6.88 18.99 8.66
CA PRO A 123 -5.87 18.97 9.72
C PRO A 123 -5.93 20.22 10.62
N ASN A 124 -6.53 21.32 10.16
CA ASN A 124 -6.65 22.57 10.92
C ASN A 124 -7.67 22.47 12.07
N ILE A 125 -8.63 21.54 11.99
CA ILE A 125 -9.61 21.31 13.05
C ILE A 125 -8.92 20.99 14.39
N LEU A 126 -7.81 20.26 14.36
CA LEU A 126 -7.11 19.83 15.58
C LEU A 126 -6.25 20.94 16.24
N ASN A 127 -6.06 22.08 15.57
CA ASN A 127 -5.24 23.20 16.03
C ASN A 127 -6.08 24.36 16.61
N SER A 128 -7.40 24.32 16.50
CA SER A 128 -8.28 25.38 16.98
C SER A 128 -8.98 24.95 18.27
N ILE A 129 -9.48 25.94 19.05
CA ILE A 129 -10.39 25.66 20.19
C ILE A 129 -11.68 25.11 19.59
N VAL A 130 -11.86 23.82 19.63
CA VAL A 130 -12.75 23.08 18.72
C VAL A 130 -14.00 22.65 19.42
N ASP A 131 -15.09 22.72 18.68
CA ASP A 131 -16.33 21.97 18.91
C ASP A 131 -16.01 20.48 19.08
N SER A 132 -16.25 19.95 20.29
CA SER A 132 -16.00 18.55 20.65
C SER A 132 -16.67 17.57 19.66
N THR A 133 -17.80 17.96 19.06
CA THR A 133 -18.54 17.15 18.08
C THR A 133 -17.77 16.93 16.78
N LEU A 134 -16.92 17.88 16.37
CA LEU A 134 -16.07 17.74 15.20
C LEU A 134 -14.89 16.80 15.50
N VAL A 135 -14.32 16.88 16.71
CA VAL A 135 -13.26 15.97 17.15
C VAL A 135 -13.79 14.54 17.24
N GLU A 136 -14.98 14.32 17.82
CA GLU A 136 -15.61 13.00 17.89
C GLU A 136 -15.76 12.37 16.51
N LYS A 137 -16.16 13.13 15.48
CA LYS A 137 -16.27 12.65 14.10
C LYS A 137 -14.95 12.21 13.50
N LEU A 138 -13.81 12.78 13.91
CA LEU A 138 -12.48 12.37 13.45
C LEU A 138 -12.09 11.00 13.99
N PHE A 139 -12.58 10.67 15.19
CA PHE A 139 -12.34 9.38 15.86
C PHE A 139 -13.50 8.40 15.68
N ASP A 140 -14.48 8.70 14.79
CA ASP A 140 -15.55 7.77 14.46
C ASP A 140 -15.00 6.44 13.95
N ASN A 141 -15.27 5.37 14.70
CA ASN A 141 -14.75 4.03 14.41
C ASN A 141 -15.26 3.46 13.07
N GLN A 142 -16.42 3.91 12.56
CA GLN A 142 -16.95 3.40 11.30
C GLN A 142 -16.18 3.95 10.09
N ASN A 143 -15.84 5.24 10.12
CA ASN A 143 -15.20 5.92 9.00
C ASN A 143 -13.70 6.09 9.20
N SER A 144 -13.25 6.25 10.46
CA SER A 144 -11.85 6.44 10.86
C SER A 144 -11.09 7.39 9.92
N PRO A 145 -11.56 8.65 9.75
CA PRO A 145 -10.95 9.56 8.77
C PRO A 145 -9.52 9.93 9.12
N ILE A 146 -9.13 9.83 10.39
CA ILE A 146 -7.74 10.09 10.84
C ILE A 146 -6.79 8.92 10.52
N PHE A 147 -7.32 7.72 10.28
CA PHE A 147 -6.51 6.53 10.01
C PHE A 147 -5.89 6.58 8.62
N ASN A 148 -4.55 6.56 8.55
CA ASN A 148 -3.83 6.56 7.28
C ASN A 148 -3.83 5.17 6.64
N ARG A 149 -4.86 4.91 5.81
CA ARG A 149 -5.04 3.62 5.11
C ARG A 149 -3.90 3.29 4.15
N ALA A 150 -3.22 4.29 3.62
CA ALA A 150 -2.19 4.10 2.62
C ALA A 150 -0.92 3.43 3.16
N ILE A 151 -0.55 3.75 4.39
CA ILE A 151 0.66 3.24 5.05
C ILE A 151 0.39 2.28 6.20
N SER A 152 -0.83 2.33 6.79
CA SER A 152 -1.18 1.54 7.98
C SER A 152 -2.34 0.59 7.76
N GLY A 153 -3.16 0.79 6.72
CA GLY A 153 -4.23 -0.13 6.34
C GLY A 153 -3.64 -1.45 5.85
N GLN A 154 -4.09 -2.55 6.45
CA GLN A 154 -3.61 -3.89 6.14
C GLN A 154 -4.73 -4.69 5.49
N TYR A 155 -4.53 -5.07 4.24
CA TYR A 155 -5.52 -5.75 3.41
C TYR A 155 -4.95 -7.03 2.81
N PRO A 156 -5.75 -8.09 2.62
CA PRO A 156 -5.33 -9.20 1.79
C PRO A 156 -4.97 -8.69 0.38
N PRO A 157 -3.77 -8.98 -0.13
CA PRO A 157 -3.37 -8.52 -1.48
C PRO A 157 -4.17 -9.19 -2.60
N ALA A 158 -4.85 -10.28 -2.31
CA ALA A 158 -5.64 -11.04 -3.27
C ALA A 158 -4.85 -11.36 -4.56
N SER A 159 -5.52 -11.40 -5.68
CA SER A 159 -4.89 -11.77 -6.97
C SER A 159 -3.76 -10.83 -7.41
N THR A 160 -3.52 -9.68 -6.75
CA THR A 160 -2.33 -8.86 -7.02
C THR A 160 -1.04 -9.53 -6.56
N LEU A 161 -1.12 -10.57 -5.71
CA LEU A 161 0.04 -11.37 -5.29
C LEU A 161 0.49 -12.40 -6.34
N LYS A 162 -0.40 -12.82 -7.25
CA LYS A 162 -0.16 -13.91 -8.19
C LYS A 162 1.09 -13.77 -9.07
N PRO A 163 1.48 -12.59 -9.56
CA PRO A 163 2.74 -12.42 -10.31
C PRO A 163 3.96 -12.91 -9.52
N PHE A 164 4.05 -12.58 -8.24
CA PHE A 164 5.18 -12.96 -7.37
C PHE A 164 5.19 -14.46 -7.07
N VAL A 165 4.00 -15.05 -6.85
CA VAL A 165 3.86 -16.52 -6.67
C VAL A 165 4.20 -17.26 -7.96
N GLY A 166 3.83 -16.72 -9.12
CA GLY A 166 4.20 -17.26 -10.42
C GLY A 166 5.72 -17.28 -10.65
N LEU A 167 6.38 -16.16 -10.34
CA LEU A 167 7.85 -16.08 -10.40
C LEU A 167 8.51 -17.07 -9.41
N ALA A 168 7.98 -17.18 -8.19
CA ALA A 168 8.46 -18.18 -7.24
C ALA A 168 8.38 -19.62 -7.80
N ALA A 169 7.30 -19.93 -8.51
CA ALA A 169 7.11 -21.27 -9.08
C ALA A 169 8.08 -21.57 -10.24
N ILE A 170 8.41 -20.55 -11.06
CA ILE A 170 9.44 -20.65 -12.10
C ILE A 170 10.82 -20.85 -11.46
N GLU A 171 11.21 -20.02 -10.51
CA GLU A 171 12.52 -20.05 -9.85
C GLU A 171 12.77 -21.36 -9.09
N ASN A 172 11.73 -21.92 -8.49
CA ASN A 172 11.79 -23.22 -7.82
C ASN A 172 11.60 -24.41 -8.79
N ARG A 173 11.47 -24.18 -10.09
CA ARG A 173 11.28 -25.21 -11.15
C ARG A 173 10.05 -26.11 -10.91
N VAL A 174 9.03 -25.61 -10.22
CA VAL A 174 7.77 -26.30 -10.03
C VAL A 174 6.96 -26.33 -11.34
N ILE A 175 7.11 -25.26 -12.11
CA ILE A 175 6.51 -25.13 -13.45
C ILE A 175 7.52 -24.54 -14.44
N SER A 176 7.24 -24.72 -15.76
CA SER A 176 7.72 -23.85 -16.84
C SER A 176 6.61 -22.88 -17.26
N TRP A 177 6.93 -21.87 -18.07
CA TRP A 177 5.94 -20.91 -18.60
C TRP A 177 4.85 -21.62 -19.41
N GLU A 178 5.18 -22.72 -20.09
CA GLU A 178 4.32 -23.49 -21.00
C GLU A 178 3.55 -24.61 -20.31
N LYS A 179 3.91 -24.95 -19.03
CA LYS A 179 3.23 -26.03 -18.31
C LYS A 179 1.75 -25.71 -18.14
N LYS A 180 0.91 -26.53 -18.74
CA LYS A 180 -0.55 -26.39 -18.67
C LYS A 180 -1.12 -27.19 -17.51
N ILE A 181 -2.02 -26.56 -16.76
CA ILE A 181 -2.82 -27.16 -15.70
C ILE A 181 -4.29 -27.05 -16.12
N ARG A 182 -5.06 -28.09 -15.89
CA ARG A 182 -6.51 -28.09 -16.18
C ARG A 182 -7.25 -27.37 -15.06
N ASP A 183 -7.93 -26.29 -15.39
CA ASP A 183 -8.80 -25.54 -14.49
C ASP A 183 -10.26 -25.83 -14.82
N ASN A 184 -10.93 -26.56 -13.92
CA ASN A 184 -12.35 -26.89 -13.97
C ASN A 184 -13.18 -26.11 -12.93
N GLY A 185 -12.66 -25.00 -12.42
CA GLY A 185 -13.32 -24.15 -11.43
C GLY A 185 -13.16 -24.60 -9.98
N LYS A 186 -12.59 -25.79 -9.73
CA LYS A 186 -12.44 -26.36 -8.40
C LYS A 186 -11.09 -27.07 -8.27
N TYR A 187 -10.51 -26.98 -7.06
CA TYR A 187 -9.30 -27.70 -6.67
C TYR A 187 -9.56 -28.50 -5.39
N PHE A 188 -9.09 -29.73 -5.34
CA PHE A 188 -9.24 -30.62 -4.18
C PHE A 188 -7.87 -30.96 -3.62
N VAL A 189 -7.76 -30.93 -2.31
CA VAL A 189 -6.58 -31.40 -1.57
C VAL A 189 -6.84 -32.82 -1.12
N GLU A 190 -5.88 -33.70 -1.32
CA GLU A 190 -5.96 -35.08 -0.85
C GLU A 190 -6.25 -35.11 0.67
N GLY A 191 -7.30 -35.83 1.05
CA GLY A 191 -7.76 -35.94 2.43
C GLY A 191 -8.68 -34.80 2.92
N ASP A 192 -8.97 -33.77 2.10
CA ASP A 192 -9.99 -32.74 2.38
C ASP A 192 -11.12 -32.84 1.34
N PRO A 193 -12.34 -33.21 1.73
CA PRO A 193 -13.46 -33.31 0.79
C PRO A 193 -13.99 -31.95 0.30
N ARG A 194 -13.56 -30.86 0.92
CA ARG A 194 -14.04 -29.51 0.59
C ARG A 194 -13.27 -28.93 -0.61
N PRO A 195 -13.97 -28.49 -1.65
CA PRO A 195 -13.31 -27.87 -2.80
C PRO A 195 -12.85 -26.45 -2.49
N TYR A 196 -11.65 -26.09 -2.95
CA TYR A 196 -11.23 -24.72 -3.14
C TYR A 196 -11.80 -24.24 -4.49
N ARG A 197 -12.66 -23.24 -4.46
CA ARG A 197 -13.38 -22.76 -5.64
C ARG A 197 -12.64 -21.59 -6.29
N GLY A 198 -12.50 -21.62 -7.62
CA GLY A 198 -12.10 -20.47 -8.39
C GLY A 198 -13.27 -19.49 -8.57
N TRP A 199 -12.96 -18.25 -8.92
CA TRP A 199 -13.99 -17.23 -9.17
C TRP A 199 -14.87 -17.54 -10.39
N LYS A 200 -14.34 -18.31 -11.36
CA LYS A 200 -15.07 -18.76 -12.54
C LYS A 200 -15.54 -20.21 -12.33
N GLU A 201 -16.84 -20.41 -12.21
CA GLU A 201 -17.45 -21.66 -11.80
C GLU A 201 -17.03 -22.87 -12.68
N ASN A 202 -17.03 -22.68 -14.00
CA ASN A 202 -16.67 -23.73 -14.97
C ASN A 202 -15.16 -23.74 -15.29
N GLY A 203 -14.37 -22.93 -14.59
CA GLY A 203 -12.92 -22.81 -14.78
C GLY A 203 -12.51 -22.18 -16.12
N HIS A 204 -11.21 -22.24 -16.39
CA HIS A 204 -10.55 -21.58 -17.52
C HIS A 204 -10.05 -22.57 -18.59
N GLY A 205 -10.30 -23.87 -18.40
CA GLY A 205 -9.82 -24.93 -19.28
C GLY A 205 -8.34 -25.22 -19.09
N ASN A 206 -7.59 -25.40 -20.16
CA ASN A 206 -6.13 -25.55 -20.08
C ASN A 206 -5.47 -24.18 -19.92
N VAL A 207 -4.71 -24.01 -18.86
CA VAL A 207 -4.13 -22.75 -18.41
C VAL A 207 -2.64 -22.92 -18.21
N ASP A 208 -1.82 -22.11 -18.85
CA ASP A 208 -0.40 -21.89 -18.55
C ASP A 208 -0.23 -20.66 -17.63
N LEU A 209 1.00 -20.38 -17.20
CA LEU A 209 1.25 -19.26 -16.25
C LEU A 209 0.79 -17.92 -16.83
N ARG A 210 1.07 -17.65 -18.11
CA ARG A 210 0.66 -16.40 -18.76
C ARG A 210 -0.87 -16.24 -18.73
N LYS A 211 -1.61 -17.26 -19.17
CA LYS A 211 -3.09 -17.25 -19.15
C LYS A 211 -3.62 -17.15 -17.71
N ALA A 212 -2.97 -17.82 -16.74
CA ALA A 212 -3.35 -17.75 -15.33
C ALA A 212 -3.25 -16.32 -14.76
N ILE A 213 -2.25 -15.55 -15.17
CA ILE A 213 -2.13 -14.14 -14.80
C ILE A 213 -3.21 -13.28 -15.48
N ILE A 214 -3.41 -13.47 -16.80
CA ILE A 214 -4.36 -12.70 -17.62
C ILE A 214 -5.80 -12.86 -17.11
N GLU A 215 -6.23 -14.11 -16.95
CA GLU A 215 -7.60 -14.46 -16.54
C GLU A 215 -7.75 -14.61 -15.01
N SER A 216 -6.65 -14.42 -14.26
CA SER A 216 -6.63 -14.55 -12.80
C SER A 216 -7.13 -15.90 -12.28
N SER A 217 -6.74 -17.03 -12.90
CA SER A 217 -7.17 -18.38 -12.50
C SER A 217 -6.70 -18.72 -11.08
N ASP A 218 -7.63 -18.89 -10.13
CA ASP A 218 -7.31 -19.32 -8.78
C ASP A 218 -6.85 -20.78 -8.74
N VAL A 219 -7.53 -21.63 -9.50
CA VAL A 219 -7.24 -23.08 -9.53
C VAL A 219 -5.80 -23.36 -9.98
N TYR A 220 -5.29 -22.61 -10.95
CA TYR A 220 -3.89 -22.69 -11.34
C TYR A 220 -2.96 -22.36 -10.16
N PHE A 221 -3.24 -21.28 -9.45
CA PHE A 221 -2.42 -20.85 -8.32
C PHE A 221 -2.59 -21.73 -7.09
N TYR A 222 -3.73 -22.39 -6.88
CA TYR A 222 -3.88 -23.43 -5.85
C TYR A 222 -2.93 -24.60 -6.11
N ASN A 223 -2.86 -25.08 -7.35
CA ASN A 223 -1.96 -26.17 -7.74
C ASN A 223 -0.51 -25.80 -7.49
N ILE A 224 -0.05 -24.67 -8.03
CA ILE A 224 1.35 -24.32 -7.88
C ILE A 224 1.74 -23.96 -6.44
N ALA A 225 0.82 -23.39 -5.65
CA ALA A 225 1.09 -23.09 -4.24
C ALA A 225 1.20 -24.37 -3.40
N TYR A 226 0.39 -25.38 -3.71
CA TYR A 226 0.49 -26.69 -3.07
C TYR A 226 1.85 -27.34 -3.31
N ASP A 227 2.32 -27.33 -4.55
CA ASP A 227 3.61 -27.92 -4.95
C ASP A 227 4.81 -27.10 -4.43
N LEU A 228 4.72 -25.76 -4.48
CA LEU A 228 5.76 -24.85 -3.97
C LEU A 228 5.96 -24.94 -2.46
N THR A 229 4.87 -25.20 -1.73
CA THR A 229 4.81 -25.09 -0.28
C THR A 229 5.11 -23.67 0.22
N LEU A 230 4.99 -23.44 1.52
CA LEU A 230 5.34 -22.16 2.14
C LEU A 230 6.82 -21.81 1.96
N SER A 231 7.70 -22.81 1.96
CA SER A 231 9.16 -22.63 1.82
C SER A 231 9.59 -22.12 0.44
N GLY A 232 8.83 -22.42 -0.60
CA GLY A 232 9.09 -21.88 -1.94
C GLY A 232 8.48 -20.50 -2.17
N ILE A 233 7.29 -20.22 -1.57
CA ILE A 233 6.59 -18.95 -1.76
C ILE A 233 7.23 -17.82 -0.95
N LYS A 234 7.47 -18.06 0.35
CA LYS A 234 7.84 -17.02 1.31
C LYS A 234 9.11 -16.25 0.93
N PRO A 235 10.24 -16.89 0.51
CA PRO A 235 11.46 -16.15 0.17
C PRO A 235 11.26 -15.16 -0.98
N MET A 236 10.48 -15.52 -2.00
CA MET A 236 10.17 -14.62 -3.10
C MET A 236 9.36 -13.41 -2.61
N LEU A 237 8.33 -13.61 -1.80
CA LEU A 237 7.53 -12.53 -1.25
C LEU A 237 8.38 -11.61 -0.35
N GLU A 238 9.27 -12.16 0.48
CA GLU A 238 10.20 -11.38 1.31
C GLU A 238 11.18 -10.54 0.50
N SER A 239 11.62 -11.04 -0.66
CA SER A 239 12.51 -10.28 -1.56
C SER A 239 11.83 -9.07 -2.18
N PHE A 240 10.50 -9.12 -2.37
CA PHE A 240 9.69 -8.00 -2.82
C PHE A 240 9.19 -7.09 -1.68
N GLY A 241 9.59 -7.36 -0.43
CA GLY A 241 9.31 -6.51 0.72
C GLY A 241 8.00 -6.82 1.47
N PHE A 242 7.28 -7.90 1.14
CA PHE A 242 6.10 -8.30 1.91
C PHE A 242 6.50 -8.72 3.33
N GLY A 243 5.70 -8.30 4.32
CA GLY A 243 5.96 -8.58 5.72
C GLY A 243 7.01 -7.68 6.39
N LYS A 244 7.51 -6.66 5.69
CA LYS A 244 8.50 -5.70 6.19
C LYS A 244 8.06 -4.27 5.93
N LYS A 245 8.51 -3.33 6.76
CA LYS A 245 8.39 -1.91 6.48
C LYS A 245 9.15 -1.54 5.22
N THR A 246 8.62 -0.63 4.43
CA THR A 246 9.26 -0.17 3.19
C THR A 246 10.39 0.85 3.45
N GLY A 247 10.36 1.48 4.62
CA GLY A 247 11.31 2.52 5.02
C GLY A 247 10.90 3.92 4.61
N LEU A 248 9.64 4.13 4.17
CA LEU A 248 9.12 5.46 3.86
C LEU A 248 9.01 6.31 5.12
N THR A 249 8.48 5.74 6.19
CA THR A 249 8.29 6.39 7.49
C THR A 249 8.32 5.37 8.62
N PRO A 250 8.77 5.74 9.84
CA PRO A 250 8.75 4.83 10.97
C PRO A 250 7.33 4.41 11.40
N PHE A 251 6.30 5.17 10.98
CA PHE A 251 4.89 4.97 11.38
C PHE A 251 4.11 4.05 10.46
N GLU A 252 4.71 3.53 9.41
CA GLU A 252 4.06 2.55 8.52
C GLU A 252 3.91 1.17 9.15
N SER A 253 2.90 0.41 8.71
CA SER A 253 2.74 -1.00 9.06
C SER A 253 3.60 -1.90 8.18
N SER A 254 4.13 -2.97 8.76
CA SER A 254 4.88 -4.01 8.03
C SER A 254 3.98 -4.97 7.24
N GLY A 255 2.65 -4.85 7.36
CA GLY A 255 1.78 -5.92 6.90
C GLY A 255 2.02 -7.22 7.67
N LEU A 256 1.59 -8.34 7.10
CA LEU A 256 1.81 -9.66 7.65
C LEU A 256 2.16 -10.66 6.55
N LEU A 257 3.36 -11.21 6.57
CA LEU A 257 3.71 -12.40 5.81
C LEU A 257 3.76 -13.59 6.78
N PRO A 258 2.68 -14.39 6.85
CA PRO A 258 2.53 -15.41 7.86
C PRO A 258 3.47 -16.59 7.63
N ASP A 259 3.82 -17.29 8.73
CA ASP A 259 4.55 -18.55 8.67
C ASP A 259 4.10 -19.52 9.78
N LYS A 260 4.73 -20.70 9.80
CA LYS A 260 4.43 -21.74 10.78
C LYS A 260 4.60 -21.26 12.24
N LYS A 261 5.67 -20.48 12.51
CA LYS A 261 5.94 -19.95 13.86
C LYS A 261 4.91 -18.91 14.27
N TRP A 262 4.60 -18.00 13.35
CA TRP A 262 3.57 -16.99 13.57
C TRP A 262 2.21 -17.64 13.85
N LYS A 263 1.78 -18.61 13.04
CA LYS A 263 0.48 -19.25 13.22
C LYS A 263 0.39 -19.98 14.56
N LEU A 264 1.44 -20.75 14.91
CA LEU A 264 1.49 -21.44 16.19
C LEU A 264 1.44 -20.45 17.39
N GLY A 265 2.23 -19.37 17.34
CA GLY A 265 2.31 -18.39 18.42
C GLY A 265 1.07 -17.51 18.54
N TYR A 266 0.45 -17.11 17.43
CA TYR A 266 -0.68 -16.17 17.44
C TYR A 266 -2.06 -16.85 17.48
N LYS A 267 -2.20 -18.01 16.76
CA LYS A 267 -3.47 -18.75 16.67
C LYS A 267 -3.49 -20.00 17.55
N GLY A 268 -2.35 -20.45 18.09
CA GLY A 268 -2.25 -21.71 18.83
C GLY A 268 -2.47 -22.95 17.96
N ASP A 269 -2.27 -22.87 16.65
CA ASP A 269 -2.61 -23.90 15.69
C ASP A 269 -1.48 -24.16 14.70
N PHE A 270 -1.44 -25.36 14.10
CA PHE A 270 -0.45 -25.75 13.12
C PHE A 270 -0.75 -25.14 11.74
N TRP A 271 0.30 -25.06 10.91
CA TRP A 271 0.19 -24.67 9.52
C TRP A 271 -0.30 -25.84 8.67
N PHE A 272 -1.42 -25.67 7.99
CA PHE A 272 -2.01 -26.68 7.11
C PHE A 272 -1.73 -26.40 5.64
N LYS A 273 -1.89 -27.40 4.78
CA LYS A 273 -1.79 -27.25 3.31
C LYS A 273 -2.73 -26.17 2.78
N GLY A 274 -3.94 -26.07 3.34
CA GLY A 274 -4.91 -25.04 3.00
C GLY A 274 -4.46 -23.60 3.26
N ASP A 275 -3.64 -23.38 4.30
CA ASP A 275 -3.07 -22.05 4.55
C ASP A 275 -2.13 -21.62 3.41
N THR A 276 -1.31 -22.57 2.92
CA THR A 276 -0.41 -22.32 1.80
C THR A 276 -1.19 -22.07 0.49
N ILE A 277 -2.24 -22.84 0.23
CA ILE A 277 -3.10 -22.68 -0.95
C ILE A 277 -3.75 -21.30 -0.97
N ASN A 278 -4.31 -20.86 0.16
CA ASN A 278 -4.88 -19.52 0.28
C ASN A 278 -3.83 -18.41 0.14
N LEU A 279 -2.64 -18.61 0.71
CA LEU A 279 -1.51 -17.69 0.53
C LEU A 279 -1.14 -17.54 -0.95
N GLY A 280 -1.18 -18.63 -1.74
CA GLY A 280 -0.86 -18.63 -3.16
C GLY A 280 -1.75 -17.73 -4.02
N ILE A 281 -2.94 -17.39 -3.55
CA ILE A 281 -3.85 -16.45 -4.23
C ILE A 281 -3.96 -15.09 -3.50
N GLY A 282 -3.10 -14.84 -2.51
CA GLY A 282 -3.09 -13.61 -1.74
C GLY A 282 -4.23 -13.47 -0.74
N GLN A 283 -4.74 -14.59 -0.24
CA GLN A 283 -5.81 -14.67 0.76
C GLN A 283 -5.33 -15.39 2.03
N GLY A 284 -6.21 -15.62 2.97
CA GLY A 284 -5.90 -16.25 4.24
C GLY A 284 -5.29 -15.24 5.22
N TYR A 285 -4.10 -15.51 5.73
CA TYR A 285 -3.49 -14.66 6.77
C TYR A 285 -2.57 -13.56 6.25
N ILE A 286 -2.21 -13.57 4.96
CA ILE A 286 -1.34 -12.53 4.39
C ILE A 286 -2.05 -11.18 4.36
N LEU A 287 -1.34 -10.15 4.83
CA LEU A 287 -1.81 -8.77 4.78
C LEU A 287 -0.70 -7.86 4.24
N SER A 288 -1.07 -6.93 3.38
CA SER A 288 -0.16 -5.91 2.86
C SER A 288 -0.79 -4.52 2.94
N THR A 289 0.06 -3.51 3.02
CA THR A 289 -0.40 -2.13 2.87
C THR A 289 -0.43 -1.72 1.40
N PRO A 290 -1.22 -0.70 1.01
CA PRO A 290 -1.15 -0.12 -0.34
C PRO A 290 0.25 0.34 -0.72
N LEU A 291 1.00 0.89 0.24
CA LEU A 291 2.40 1.27 0.05
C LEU A 291 3.28 0.06 -0.29
N GLN A 292 3.17 -1.04 0.47
CA GLN A 292 3.93 -2.27 0.16
C GLN A 292 3.61 -2.81 -1.23
N LEU A 293 2.33 -2.81 -1.63
CA LEU A 293 1.94 -3.24 -2.98
C LEU A 293 2.57 -2.34 -4.06
N ALA A 294 2.55 -1.02 -3.88
CA ALA A 294 3.18 -0.10 -4.83
C ALA A 294 4.70 -0.33 -4.93
N VAL A 295 5.37 -0.53 -3.79
CA VAL A 295 6.82 -0.81 -3.74
C VAL A 295 7.14 -2.17 -4.37
N ALA A 296 6.37 -3.23 -4.08
CA ALA A 296 6.57 -4.53 -4.69
C ALA A 296 6.40 -4.49 -6.24
N TYR A 297 5.38 -3.77 -6.73
CA TYR A 297 5.18 -3.60 -8.16
C TYR A 297 6.22 -2.69 -8.83
N SER A 298 6.88 -1.79 -8.08
CA SER A 298 8.05 -1.07 -8.61
C SER A 298 9.19 -2.02 -8.97
N GLY A 299 9.34 -3.11 -8.20
CA GLY A 299 10.26 -4.18 -8.52
C GLY A 299 9.93 -4.91 -9.83
N LEU A 300 8.64 -5.14 -10.13
CA LEU A 300 8.22 -5.67 -11.44
C LEU A 300 8.51 -4.67 -12.57
N ALA A 301 8.17 -3.39 -12.37
CA ALA A 301 8.39 -2.32 -13.35
C ALA A 301 9.88 -2.09 -13.66
N ASN A 302 10.78 -2.34 -12.69
CA ASN A 302 12.22 -2.17 -12.81
C ASN A 302 12.98 -3.50 -13.01
N LYS A 303 12.29 -4.57 -13.42
CA LYS A 303 12.92 -5.87 -13.66
C LYS A 303 13.79 -6.35 -12.49
N GLY A 304 13.23 -6.28 -11.28
CA GLY A 304 13.81 -6.79 -10.03
C GLY A 304 14.49 -5.75 -9.13
N ILE A 305 14.67 -4.51 -9.57
CA ILE A 305 15.28 -3.46 -8.73
C ILE A 305 14.19 -2.72 -7.95
N ILE A 306 14.36 -2.64 -6.64
CA ILE A 306 13.47 -1.89 -5.74
C ILE A 306 14.26 -0.79 -5.06
N TYR A 307 13.76 0.44 -5.16
CA TYR A 307 14.28 1.60 -4.47
C TYR A 307 13.43 1.92 -3.24
N LYS A 308 14.09 2.46 -2.21
CA LYS A 308 13.43 2.92 -1.00
C LYS A 308 12.46 4.06 -1.34
N PRO A 309 11.20 3.98 -0.89
CA PRO A 309 10.26 5.07 -1.11
C PRO A 309 10.68 6.31 -0.29
N LEU A 310 10.42 7.51 -0.82
CA LEU A 310 10.83 8.77 -0.21
C LEU A 310 9.75 9.84 -0.39
N PHE A 311 9.46 10.58 0.70
CA PHE A 311 8.59 11.78 0.65
C PHE A 311 9.34 13.07 0.36
N ILE A 312 10.63 13.11 0.67
CA ILE A 312 11.43 14.34 0.55
C ILE A 312 11.96 14.46 -0.87
N GLN A 313 11.70 15.62 -1.49
CA GLN A 313 12.27 15.96 -2.78
C GLN A 313 13.77 16.24 -2.61
N PRO A 314 14.65 15.56 -3.35
CA PRO A 314 16.07 15.87 -3.34
C PRO A 314 16.32 17.32 -3.80
N SER A 315 17.20 18.03 -3.13
CA SER A 315 17.58 19.41 -3.47
C SER A 315 18.30 19.53 -4.82
N ASP A 316 19.02 18.49 -5.22
CA ASP A 316 19.62 18.34 -6.53
C ASP A 316 19.18 17.03 -7.16
N GLU A 317 18.19 17.11 -8.06
CA GLU A 317 17.65 15.95 -8.76
C GLU A 317 18.69 15.24 -9.66
N LYS A 318 19.67 15.99 -10.19
CA LYS A 318 20.72 15.42 -11.06
C LYS A 318 21.77 14.64 -10.27
N ALA A 319 22.05 15.07 -9.03
CA ALA A 319 22.96 14.39 -8.13
C ALA A 319 22.28 13.28 -7.32
N TYR A 320 20.96 13.24 -7.29
CA TYR A 320 20.20 12.25 -6.51
C TYR A 320 20.48 10.83 -6.99
N LYS A 321 20.91 9.99 -6.06
CA LYS A 321 21.11 8.55 -6.26
C LYS A 321 20.09 7.80 -5.41
N PRO A 322 19.07 7.15 -6.01
CA PRO A 322 18.08 6.40 -5.26
C PRO A 322 18.73 5.28 -4.43
N GLU A 323 18.30 5.14 -3.19
CA GLU A 323 18.74 4.05 -2.30
C GLU A 323 18.11 2.73 -2.77
N LYS A 324 18.93 1.82 -3.32
CA LYS A 324 18.47 0.48 -3.70
C LYS A 324 18.34 -0.39 -2.45
N ILE A 325 17.12 -0.88 -2.17
CA ILE A 325 16.84 -1.75 -1.01
C ILE A 325 16.73 -3.23 -1.38
N ALA A 326 16.48 -3.55 -2.66
CA ALA A 326 16.49 -4.93 -3.14
C ALA A 326 16.89 -5.01 -4.61
N GLN A 327 17.47 -6.15 -4.98
CA GLN A 327 17.69 -6.56 -6.36
C GLN A 327 17.38 -8.05 -6.46
N ILE A 328 16.36 -8.39 -7.23
CA ILE A 328 15.89 -9.74 -7.45
C ILE A 328 16.37 -10.15 -8.85
N ASN A 329 17.17 -11.21 -8.90
CA ASN A 329 17.61 -11.79 -10.15
C ASN A 329 16.81 -13.07 -10.40
N LEU A 330 16.30 -13.24 -11.62
CA LEU A 330 15.64 -14.46 -12.06
C LEU A 330 16.63 -15.37 -12.77
N SER A 331 16.47 -16.67 -12.63
CA SER A 331 17.24 -17.67 -13.35
C SER A 331 16.84 -17.76 -14.84
N ASP A 332 15.59 -17.42 -15.16
CA ASP A 332 15.09 -17.25 -16.54
C ASP A 332 15.36 -15.82 -17.01
N GLU A 333 16.29 -15.65 -17.96
CA GLU A 333 16.68 -14.34 -18.51
C GLU A 333 15.48 -13.55 -19.08
N ASP A 334 14.52 -14.24 -19.70
CA ASP A 334 13.31 -13.65 -20.26
C ASP A 334 12.16 -13.52 -19.24
N GLY A 335 12.37 -13.97 -18.01
CA GLY A 335 11.31 -14.08 -16.99
C GLY A 335 10.60 -12.77 -16.70
N TRP A 336 11.36 -11.67 -16.66
CA TRP A 336 10.78 -10.33 -16.47
C TRP A 336 9.92 -9.89 -17.65
N GLU A 337 10.34 -10.15 -18.88
CA GLU A 337 9.62 -9.76 -20.10
C GLU A 337 8.34 -10.60 -20.27
N LYS A 338 8.43 -11.89 -19.99
CA LYS A 338 7.27 -12.79 -19.99
C LYS A 338 6.22 -12.36 -18.96
N MET A 339 6.65 -12.00 -17.75
CA MET A 339 5.74 -11.51 -16.71
C MET A 339 5.14 -10.15 -17.07
N GLU A 340 5.95 -9.21 -17.55
CA GLU A 340 5.48 -7.90 -18.02
C GLU A 340 4.43 -8.05 -19.13
N LYS A 341 4.68 -8.93 -20.11
CA LYS A 341 3.72 -9.20 -21.18
C LYS A 341 2.41 -9.79 -20.66
N ALA A 342 2.47 -10.69 -19.67
CA ALA A 342 1.27 -11.20 -19.03
C ALA A 342 0.48 -10.10 -18.32
N LEU A 343 1.16 -9.17 -17.62
CA LEU A 343 0.53 -8.04 -16.94
C LEU A 343 -0.05 -7.00 -17.92
N ILE A 344 0.56 -6.79 -19.08
CA ILE A 344 -0.01 -5.97 -20.16
C ILE A 344 -1.31 -6.62 -20.65
N ASP A 345 -1.30 -7.93 -20.84
CA ASP A 345 -2.44 -8.67 -21.39
C ASP A 345 -3.61 -8.79 -20.40
N VAL A 346 -3.44 -8.58 -19.10
CA VAL A 346 -4.55 -8.37 -18.16
C VAL A 346 -5.48 -7.25 -18.63
N ILE A 347 -4.92 -6.26 -19.34
CA ILE A 347 -5.61 -5.08 -19.84
C ILE A 347 -5.89 -5.21 -21.35
N ALA A 348 -4.92 -5.65 -22.14
CA ALA A 348 -4.99 -5.61 -23.60
C ALA A 348 -5.75 -6.82 -24.20
N ALA A 349 -5.62 -8.00 -23.61
CA ALA A 349 -6.25 -9.21 -24.14
C ALA A 349 -7.76 -9.22 -23.89
N ARG A 350 -8.56 -9.70 -24.86
CA ARG A 350 -10.03 -9.78 -24.76
C ARG A 350 -10.54 -10.56 -23.54
N ASN A 351 -9.79 -11.56 -23.09
CA ASN A 351 -10.06 -12.36 -21.90
C ASN A 351 -9.38 -11.83 -20.64
N GLY A 352 -8.69 -10.70 -20.71
CA GLY A 352 -8.06 -10.06 -19.58
C GLY A 352 -9.07 -9.47 -18.60
N THR A 353 -8.79 -9.61 -17.30
CA THR A 353 -9.71 -9.20 -16.23
C THR A 353 -10.00 -7.71 -16.19
N ALA A 354 -9.16 -6.85 -16.79
CA ALA A 354 -9.36 -5.41 -16.88
C ALA A 354 -9.65 -4.89 -18.30
N HIS A 355 -9.82 -5.78 -19.29
CA HIS A 355 -9.94 -5.41 -20.72
C HIS A 355 -11.09 -4.42 -21.00
N LYS A 356 -12.23 -4.56 -20.32
CA LYS A 356 -13.45 -3.80 -20.62
C LYS A 356 -13.41 -2.35 -20.14
N VAL A 357 -12.53 -2.02 -19.19
CA VAL A 357 -12.56 -0.74 -18.47
C VAL A 357 -11.44 0.21 -18.87
N PHE A 358 -10.42 -0.28 -19.59
CA PHE A 358 -9.34 0.57 -20.08
C PHE A 358 -9.64 1.16 -21.44
N ASP A 359 -9.35 2.46 -21.61
CA ASP A 359 -9.39 3.10 -22.92
C ASP A 359 -8.26 2.57 -23.81
N LYS A 360 -8.63 2.08 -24.99
CA LYS A 360 -7.71 1.52 -25.98
C LYS A 360 -6.72 2.54 -26.54
N ASN A 361 -7.03 3.81 -26.45
CA ASN A 361 -6.16 4.90 -26.88
C ASN A 361 -5.22 5.38 -25.78
N SER A 362 -5.27 4.78 -24.59
CA SER A 362 -4.38 5.11 -23.48
C SER A 362 -2.97 4.54 -23.69
N LYS A 363 -2.01 5.09 -22.93
CA LYS A 363 -0.65 4.54 -22.86
C LYS A 363 -0.68 3.08 -22.41
N VAL A 364 0.28 2.29 -22.87
CA VAL A 364 0.38 0.87 -22.52
C VAL A 364 0.71 0.77 -21.03
N ILE A 365 -0.18 0.10 -20.29
CA ILE A 365 -0.10 -0.11 -18.85
C ILE A 365 -0.02 -1.61 -18.59
N ALA A 366 0.85 -2.00 -17.68
CA ALA A 366 0.89 -3.34 -17.11
C ALA A 366 0.25 -3.32 -15.71
N GLY A 367 -0.56 -4.31 -15.35
CA GLY A 367 -1.21 -4.31 -14.07
C GLY A 367 -1.97 -5.58 -13.73
N LYS A 368 -2.53 -5.63 -12.53
CA LYS A 368 -3.27 -6.79 -12.03
C LYS A 368 -4.44 -6.35 -11.17
N THR A 369 -5.60 -6.95 -11.42
CA THR A 369 -6.80 -6.85 -10.59
C THR A 369 -6.68 -7.70 -9.35
N GLY A 370 -7.30 -7.26 -8.25
CA GLY A 370 -7.50 -8.03 -7.03
C GLY A 370 -8.91 -7.82 -6.49
N THR A 371 -9.44 -8.85 -5.86
CA THR A 371 -10.70 -8.82 -5.11
C THR A 371 -10.44 -9.54 -3.79
N ALA A 372 -10.38 -8.77 -2.70
CA ALA A 372 -10.04 -9.31 -1.39
C ALA A 372 -11.30 -9.61 -0.61
N GLN A 373 -11.52 -10.90 -0.32
CA GLN A 373 -12.69 -11.35 0.43
C GLN A 373 -12.62 -10.91 1.89
N ILE A 374 -13.72 -10.33 2.39
CA ILE A 374 -13.87 -9.92 3.79
C ILE A 374 -14.38 -11.08 4.64
N LYS A 375 -15.28 -11.89 4.09
CA LYS A 375 -15.86 -13.06 4.78
C LYS A 375 -15.69 -14.32 3.93
N SER A 376 -15.34 -15.40 4.60
CA SER A 376 -15.42 -16.74 4.00
C SER A 376 -16.88 -17.09 3.73
N ILE A 377 -17.16 -17.58 2.52
CA ILE A 377 -18.48 -18.05 2.14
C ILE A 377 -18.70 -19.41 2.82
N LEU A 378 -19.66 -19.49 3.72
CA LEU A 378 -20.04 -20.78 4.33
C LEU A 378 -20.68 -21.70 3.28
N PRO A 379 -20.45 -23.02 3.35
CA PRO A 379 -21.12 -23.99 2.49
C PRO A 379 -22.65 -23.80 2.53
N GLY A 380 -23.27 -23.68 1.34
CA GLY A 380 -24.73 -23.53 1.21
C GLY A 380 -25.28 -22.10 1.32
N LYS A 381 -24.43 -21.06 1.52
CA LYS A 381 -24.84 -19.66 1.35
C LYS A 381 -24.39 -19.13 0.00
N GLU A 382 -25.30 -18.50 -0.72
CA GLU A 382 -24.99 -17.82 -1.97
C GLU A 382 -24.19 -16.56 -1.71
N TYR A 383 -23.17 -16.31 -2.51
CA TYR A 383 -22.33 -15.11 -2.45
C TYR A 383 -23.16 -13.83 -2.61
N ASP A 384 -24.22 -13.89 -3.40
CA ASP A 384 -25.12 -12.76 -3.66
C ASP A 384 -25.83 -12.27 -2.39
N ALA A 385 -26.22 -13.16 -1.46
CA ALA A 385 -26.81 -12.78 -0.19
C ALA A 385 -25.85 -11.99 0.73
N ILE A 386 -24.54 -12.21 0.60
CA ILE A 386 -23.52 -11.44 1.32
C ILE A 386 -23.35 -10.04 0.70
N ARG A 387 -23.47 -9.94 -0.62
CA ARG A 387 -23.35 -8.69 -1.39
C ARG A 387 -24.48 -7.69 -1.14
N GLU A 388 -25.65 -8.14 -0.69
CA GLU A 388 -26.75 -7.25 -0.31
C GLU A 388 -26.35 -6.25 0.78
N ASN A 389 -25.45 -6.65 1.70
CA ASN A 389 -24.91 -5.72 2.68
C ASN A 389 -23.63 -5.04 2.12
N PRO A 390 -23.68 -3.72 1.85
CA PRO A 390 -22.53 -2.98 1.30
C PRO A 390 -21.24 -3.12 2.14
N LEU A 391 -21.35 -3.28 3.46
CA LEU A 391 -20.20 -3.42 4.36
C LEU A 391 -19.53 -4.80 4.32
N LEU A 392 -20.17 -5.79 3.69
CA LEU A 392 -19.65 -7.14 3.56
C LEU A 392 -19.10 -7.44 2.14
N ARG A 393 -19.21 -6.47 1.23
CA ARG A 393 -18.66 -6.59 -0.12
C ARG A 393 -17.15 -6.65 -0.09
N ASP A 394 -16.59 -7.40 -1.00
CA ASP A 394 -15.14 -7.56 -1.13
C ASP A 394 -14.43 -6.22 -1.40
N HIS A 395 -13.18 -6.11 -0.96
CA HIS A 395 -12.37 -4.96 -1.32
C HIS A 395 -11.90 -5.07 -2.77
N ALA A 396 -11.97 -3.95 -3.48
CA ALA A 396 -11.52 -3.84 -4.86
C ALA A 396 -10.07 -3.32 -4.92
N LEU A 397 -9.20 -4.07 -5.58
CA LEU A 397 -7.78 -3.73 -5.73
C LEU A 397 -7.39 -3.67 -7.20
N PHE A 398 -6.52 -2.74 -7.52
CA PHE A 398 -5.75 -2.75 -8.77
C PHE A 398 -4.37 -2.15 -8.52
N VAL A 399 -3.35 -2.83 -9.04
CA VAL A 399 -2.00 -2.29 -9.05
C VAL A 399 -1.48 -2.33 -10.47
N GLY A 400 -0.87 -1.23 -10.92
CA GLY A 400 -0.31 -1.18 -12.26
C GLY A 400 0.75 -0.11 -12.40
N TYR A 401 1.48 -0.18 -13.50
CA TYR A 401 2.54 0.77 -13.84
C TYR A 401 2.55 1.12 -15.33
N GLY A 402 3.06 2.28 -15.62
CA GLY A 402 3.14 2.75 -17.01
C GLY A 402 3.85 4.11 -17.17
N PRO A 403 4.12 4.48 -18.42
CA PRO A 403 4.09 3.67 -19.66
C PRO A 403 5.07 2.49 -19.58
N VAL A 404 4.72 1.31 -20.13
CA VAL A 404 5.54 0.09 -19.92
C VAL A 404 6.97 0.24 -20.45
N ASN A 405 7.16 0.88 -21.59
CA ASN A 405 8.50 1.04 -22.21
C ASN A 405 9.46 1.91 -21.37
N ASP A 406 8.93 2.83 -20.58
CA ASP A 406 9.69 3.67 -19.65
C ASP A 406 8.82 4.01 -18.45
N PRO A 407 8.72 3.09 -17.47
CA PRO A 407 7.81 3.24 -16.34
C PRO A 407 8.08 4.52 -15.55
N LYS A 408 7.09 5.42 -15.56
CA LYS A 408 7.13 6.70 -14.86
C LYS A 408 6.40 6.65 -13.52
N LEU A 409 5.35 5.83 -13.46
CA LEU A 409 4.51 5.75 -12.27
C LEU A 409 4.04 4.32 -12.03
N VAL A 410 4.14 3.88 -10.79
CA VAL A 410 3.46 2.69 -10.24
C VAL A 410 2.35 3.19 -9.34
N VAL A 411 1.17 2.61 -9.47
CA VAL A 411 -0.01 3.02 -8.69
C VAL A 411 -0.69 1.81 -8.10
N ALA A 412 -0.84 1.78 -6.78
CA ALA A 412 -1.65 0.80 -6.05
C ALA A 412 -2.92 1.47 -5.52
N VAL A 413 -4.08 0.90 -5.82
CA VAL A 413 -5.39 1.39 -5.38
C VAL A 413 -6.13 0.30 -4.65
N ILE A 414 -6.68 0.64 -3.50
CA ILE A 414 -7.63 -0.19 -2.75
C ILE A 414 -8.88 0.64 -2.47
N ILE A 415 -10.05 0.09 -2.83
CA ILE A 415 -11.35 0.64 -2.45
C ILE A 415 -12.03 -0.39 -1.55
N GLU A 416 -12.24 0.00 -0.29
CA GLU A 416 -12.94 -0.84 0.68
C GLU A 416 -14.38 -1.09 0.20
N ASN A 417 -14.82 -2.36 0.26
CA ASN A 417 -16.16 -2.78 -0.13
C ASN A 417 -16.55 -2.43 -1.59
N GLY A 418 -15.55 -2.27 -2.46
CA GLY A 418 -15.74 -1.84 -3.84
C GLY A 418 -16.12 -2.96 -4.81
N GLU A 419 -16.14 -4.22 -4.38
CA GLU A 419 -16.45 -5.45 -5.11
C GLU A 419 -15.50 -5.77 -6.27
N SER A 420 -15.42 -4.91 -7.27
CA SER A 420 -14.71 -5.19 -8.53
C SER A 420 -13.46 -4.32 -8.68
N GLY A 421 -12.28 -4.96 -8.59
CA GLY A 421 -11.00 -4.28 -8.83
C GLY A 421 -10.90 -3.69 -10.23
N SER A 422 -11.48 -4.35 -11.23
CA SER A 422 -11.49 -3.84 -12.61
C SER A 422 -12.39 -2.62 -12.79
N GLU A 423 -13.57 -2.58 -12.15
CA GLU A 423 -14.55 -1.53 -12.40
C GLU A 423 -14.30 -0.26 -11.58
N VAL A 424 -13.79 -0.39 -10.35
CA VAL A 424 -13.66 0.77 -9.46
C VAL A 424 -12.22 1.19 -9.18
N ALA A 425 -11.25 0.26 -9.16
CA ALA A 425 -9.85 0.58 -8.88
C ALA A 425 -9.02 0.82 -10.16
N ALA A 426 -9.19 0.01 -11.19
CA ALA A 426 -8.44 0.10 -12.43
C ALA A 426 -8.59 1.46 -13.17
N PRO A 427 -9.80 2.08 -13.28
CA PRO A 427 -9.93 3.39 -13.90
C PRO A 427 -9.15 4.48 -13.17
N ILE A 428 -9.01 4.38 -11.84
CA ILE A 428 -8.23 5.34 -11.06
C ILE A 428 -6.75 5.24 -11.41
N VAL A 429 -6.22 4.00 -11.53
CA VAL A 429 -4.83 3.76 -11.94
C VAL A 429 -4.57 4.29 -13.35
N GLN A 430 -5.47 4.03 -14.31
CA GLN A 430 -5.36 4.58 -15.67
C GLN A 430 -5.33 6.10 -15.65
N SER A 431 -6.24 6.72 -14.89
CA SER A 431 -6.30 8.18 -14.75
C SER A 431 -5.02 8.76 -14.17
N ALA A 432 -4.44 8.09 -13.15
CA ALA A 432 -3.19 8.51 -12.52
C ALA A 432 -2.01 8.52 -13.53
N ILE A 433 -1.83 7.40 -14.24
CA ILE A 433 -0.73 7.27 -15.21
C ILE A 433 -0.91 8.25 -16.37
N ASN A 434 -2.12 8.37 -16.92
CA ASN A 434 -2.40 9.30 -18.01
C ASN A 434 -2.21 10.76 -17.58
N PHE A 435 -2.59 11.13 -16.36
CA PHE A 435 -2.41 12.48 -15.82
C PHE A 435 -0.94 12.83 -15.65
N TYR A 436 -0.18 11.92 -15.04
CA TYR A 436 1.23 12.14 -14.69
C TYR A 436 2.17 12.14 -15.90
N THR A 437 1.76 11.50 -17.00
CA THR A 437 2.59 11.32 -18.18
C THR A 437 2.12 12.14 -19.38
N LYS A 438 1.24 13.15 -19.14
CA LYS A 438 0.89 14.16 -20.16
C LYS A 438 2.11 15.01 -20.50
#